data_510eae0c5cb63e285039c181b6355195
#
_entry.id   510eae0c5cb63e285039c181b6355195
#
_cell.length_a   1.000
_cell.length_b   1.000
_cell.length_c   1.000
_cell.angle_alpha   90.00
_cell.angle_beta   90.00
_cell.angle_gamma   90.00
#
_symmetry.space_group_name_H-M   'P 1'
#
loop_
_entity.id
_entity.type
_entity.pdbx_description
1 polymer ?
#
loop_
_entity_poly.entity_id
_entity_poly.type
_entity_poly.pdbx_seq_one_letter_code
_entity_poly.pdbx_strand_id
1 'polypeptide(L)'
;LLMMTNVLVIETFAEDTFNWAKKLLGDPEVSADPQRAAHLVDCIARDEVPHVDYLTVALSELRARTMIGADGKTTLSGADVIDGVFRRQLRGMATVRPQQSRERSQADIHQAVSDKHRASSIARQFEELDSGWSFPHRDDEELDVLLKSA
;
A
#
# COMPACT_ATOMS: atom_id res chain seq x y z
N LEU A 1 14.13 6.81 -7.81
CA LEU A 1 12.87 7.51 -7.70
C LEU A 1 11.68 6.55 -7.62
N LEU A 2 11.45 5.71 -8.66
CA LEU A 2 10.36 4.73 -8.69
C LEU A 2 10.35 3.82 -7.44
N MET A 3 11.51 3.38 -6.97
CA MET A 3 11.63 2.58 -5.75
C MET A 3 11.20 3.36 -4.51
N MET A 4 11.65 4.62 -4.35
CA MET A 4 11.30 5.45 -3.19
C MET A 4 9.80 5.71 -3.11
N THR A 5 9.16 6.06 -4.25
CA THR A 5 7.72 6.27 -4.29
C THR A 5 6.94 4.99 -4.04
N ASN A 6 7.42 3.84 -4.54
CA ASN A 6 6.78 2.55 -4.30
C ASN A 6 6.86 2.15 -2.82
N VAL A 7 8.00 2.33 -2.19
CA VAL A 7 8.17 2.05 -0.75
C VAL A 7 7.26 2.97 0.05
N LEU A 8 7.27 4.30 -0.19
CA LEU A 8 6.39 5.22 0.55
C LEU A 8 4.90 4.84 0.43
N VAL A 9 4.45 4.46 -0.77
CA VAL A 9 3.06 4.02 -0.97
C VAL A 9 2.77 2.75 -0.17
N ILE A 10 3.67 1.76 -0.21
CA ILE A 10 3.49 0.50 0.54
C ILE A 10 3.45 0.76 2.04
N GLU A 11 4.40 1.53 2.58
CA GLU A 11 4.49 1.85 4.01
C GLU A 11 3.25 2.63 4.49
N THR A 12 2.77 3.58 3.69
CA THR A 12 1.55 4.34 4.02
C THR A 12 0.31 3.43 4.10
N PHE A 13 0.18 2.48 3.18
CA PHE A 13 -0.92 1.51 3.23
C PHE A 13 -0.74 0.43 4.29
N ALA A 14 0.50 0.19 4.74
CA ALA A 14 0.79 -0.79 5.78
C ALA A 14 0.21 -0.38 7.15
N GLU A 15 0.01 0.91 7.42
CA GLU A 15 -0.58 1.39 8.67
C GLU A 15 -1.95 0.77 8.94
N ASP A 16 -2.85 0.78 7.95
CA ASP A 16 -4.17 0.16 8.07
C ASP A 16 -4.07 -1.35 8.27
N THR A 17 -3.11 -1.98 7.58
CA THR A 17 -2.84 -3.41 7.70
C THR A 17 -2.35 -3.76 9.11
N PHE A 18 -1.45 -2.96 9.69
CA PHE A 18 -0.98 -3.14 11.06
C PHE A 18 -2.09 -2.94 12.09
N ASN A 19 -2.93 -1.92 11.91
CA ASN A 19 -4.09 -1.68 12.78
C ASN A 19 -5.07 -2.85 12.75
N TRP A 20 -5.32 -3.42 11.58
CA TRP A 20 -6.13 -4.63 11.43
C TRP A 20 -5.45 -5.85 12.04
N ALA A 21 -4.17 -6.11 11.73
CA ALA A 21 -3.41 -7.24 12.23
C ALA A 21 -3.31 -7.23 13.77
N LYS A 22 -3.11 -6.05 14.37
CA LYS A 22 -3.10 -5.88 15.83
C LYS A 22 -4.41 -6.31 16.48
N LYS A 23 -5.55 -5.94 15.88
CA LYS A 23 -6.87 -6.35 16.38
C LYS A 23 -7.07 -7.85 16.23
N LEU A 24 -6.74 -8.40 15.05
CA LEU A 24 -6.91 -9.82 14.75
C LEU A 24 -6.04 -10.69 15.65
N LEU A 25 -4.75 -10.39 15.73
CA LEU A 25 -3.79 -11.18 16.50
C LEU A 25 -3.92 -10.95 18.03
N GLY A 26 -4.55 -9.84 18.43
CA GLY A 26 -4.93 -9.57 19.81
C GLY A 26 -6.16 -10.34 20.29
N ASP A 27 -6.83 -11.09 19.40
CA ASP A 27 -7.97 -11.92 19.76
C ASP A 27 -7.48 -13.27 20.32
N PRO A 28 -7.90 -13.66 21.55
CA PRO A 28 -7.53 -14.93 22.17
C PRO A 28 -8.06 -16.14 21.38
N GLU A 29 -9.04 -15.98 20.54
CA GLU A 29 -9.50 -17.05 19.67
C GLU A 29 -8.60 -17.27 18.45
N VAL A 30 -7.78 -16.28 18.09
CA VAL A 30 -6.90 -16.32 16.91
C VAL A 30 -5.46 -16.64 17.30
N SER A 31 -4.99 -16.08 18.42
CA SER A 31 -3.60 -16.20 18.85
C SER A 31 -3.48 -16.94 20.19
N ALA A 32 -2.48 -17.80 20.31
CA ALA A 32 -2.16 -18.46 21.58
C ALA A 32 -1.60 -17.49 22.64
N ASP A 33 -0.99 -16.38 22.22
CA ASP A 33 -0.51 -15.30 23.09
C ASP A 33 -0.91 -13.95 22.48
N PRO A 34 -2.17 -13.53 22.67
CA PRO A 34 -2.74 -12.34 22.01
C PRO A 34 -2.00 -11.05 22.36
N GLN A 35 -1.58 -10.90 23.61
CA GLN A 35 -0.89 -9.69 24.08
C GLN A 35 0.48 -9.55 23.41
N ARG A 36 1.23 -10.64 23.35
CA ARG A 36 2.54 -10.65 22.70
C ARG A 36 2.42 -10.46 21.20
N ALA A 37 1.45 -11.09 20.56
CA ALA A 37 1.22 -10.96 19.14
C ALA A 37 0.84 -9.50 18.75
N ALA A 38 -0.10 -8.89 19.45
CA ALA A 38 -0.47 -7.49 19.25
C ALA A 38 0.71 -6.54 19.52
N HIS A 39 1.53 -6.81 20.54
CA HIS A 39 2.72 -6.00 20.84
C HIS A 39 3.78 -6.10 19.74
N LEU A 40 4.00 -7.27 19.16
CA LEU A 40 4.95 -7.42 18.04
C LEU A 40 4.50 -6.62 16.81
N VAL A 41 3.21 -6.64 16.47
CA VAL A 41 2.67 -5.80 15.39
C VAL A 41 2.88 -4.32 15.69
N ASP A 42 2.68 -3.89 16.93
CA ASP A 42 2.89 -2.51 17.37
C ASP A 42 4.37 -2.08 17.27
N CYS A 43 5.29 -3.00 17.52
CA CYS A 43 6.73 -2.74 17.31
C CYS A 43 7.05 -2.54 15.83
N ILE A 44 6.55 -3.42 14.96
CA ILE A 44 6.74 -3.30 13.50
C ILE A 44 6.16 -1.97 13.00
N ALA A 45 4.91 -1.65 13.36
CA ALA A 45 4.26 -0.41 12.96
C ALA A 45 5.05 0.84 13.36
N ARG A 46 5.67 0.84 14.56
CA ARG A 46 6.51 1.95 15.00
C ARG A 46 7.82 2.07 14.24
N ASP A 47 8.39 0.96 13.81
CA ASP A 47 9.62 0.95 13.03
C ASP A 47 9.40 1.50 11.60
N GLU A 48 8.16 1.50 11.09
CA GLU A 48 7.82 2.06 9.77
C GLU A 48 7.67 3.59 9.78
N VAL A 49 7.34 4.22 10.91
CA VAL A 49 7.14 5.67 11.00
C VAL A 49 8.36 6.47 10.50
N PRO A 50 9.60 6.19 10.93
CA PRO A 50 10.78 6.88 10.41
C PRO A 50 11.00 6.71 8.91
N HIS A 51 10.60 5.57 8.33
CA HIS A 51 10.70 5.31 6.88
C HIS A 51 9.75 6.21 6.10
N VAL A 52 8.48 6.29 6.53
CA VAL A 52 7.47 7.18 5.93
C VAL A 52 7.92 8.63 6.01
N ASP A 53 8.37 9.08 7.18
CA ASP A 53 8.83 10.45 7.40
C ASP A 53 10.03 10.79 6.50
N TYR A 54 11.04 9.93 6.48
CA TYR A 54 12.22 10.13 5.65
C TYR A 54 11.87 10.19 4.15
N LEU A 55 11.08 9.24 3.66
CA LEU A 55 10.69 9.18 2.25
C LEU A 55 9.82 10.37 1.86
N THR A 56 8.94 10.82 2.76
CA THR A 56 8.09 12.00 2.55
C THR A 56 8.94 13.25 2.40
N VAL A 57 9.92 13.46 3.27
CA VAL A 57 10.84 14.60 3.20
C VAL A 57 11.68 14.53 1.93
N ALA A 58 12.31 13.38 1.65
CA ALA A 58 13.20 13.22 0.49
C ALA A 58 12.43 13.42 -0.84
N LEU A 59 11.22 12.86 -0.98
CA LEU A 59 10.40 13.04 -2.18
C LEU A 59 9.86 14.48 -2.29
N SER A 60 9.54 15.13 -1.18
CA SER A 60 9.12 16.55 -1.17
C SER A 60 10.26 17.46 -1.62
N GLU A 61 11.48 17.21 -1.18
CA GLU A 61 12.66 17.96 -1.66
C GLU A 61 12.90 17.74 -3.15
N LEU A 62 12.83 16.50 -3.63
CA LEU A 62 12.97 16.19 -5.06
C LEU A 62 11.86 16.82 -5.90
N ARG A 63 10.65 16.86 -5.37
CA ARG A 63 9.49 17.51 -5.99
C ARG A 63 9.71 19.02 -6.21
N ALA A 64 10.44 19.67 -5.31
CA ALA A 64 10.79 21.08 -5.39
C ALA A 64 11.98 21.37 -6.34
N ARG A 65 12.63 20.37 -6.92
CA ARG A 65 13.81 20.52 -7.78
C ARG A 65 13.46 20.48 -9.27
N THR A 66 14.37 20.99 -10.08
CA THR A 66 14.41 20.73 -11.52
C THR A 66 15.27 19.48 -11.73
N MET A 67 14.74 18.53 -12.49
CA MET A 67 15.41 17.29 -12.85
C MET A 67 15.97 17.37 -14.24
N ILE A 68 17.11 16.71 -14.47
CA ILE A 68 17.72 16.59 -15.79
C ILE A 68 17.37 15.20 -16.34
N GLY A 69 16.84 15.16 -17.54
CA GLY A 69 16.52 13.93 -18.24
C GLY A 69 17.75 13.07 -18.53
N ALA A 70 17.53 11.80 -18.86
CA ALA A 70 18.60 10.84 -19.18
C ALA A 70 19.46 11.26 -20.38
N ASP A 71 18.95 12.13 -21.26
CA ASP A 71 19.68 12.74 -22.39
C ASP A 71 20.68 13.83 -21.96
N GLY A 72 20.70 14.20 -20.69
CA GLY A 72 21.53 15.27 -20.12
C GLY A 72 21.15 16.69 -20.57
N LYS A 73 20.05 16.88 -21.28
CA LYS A 73 19.62 18.15 -21.90
C LYS A 73 18.20 18.55 -21.51
N THR A 74 17.30 17.61 -21.47
CA THR A 74 15.90 17.87 -21.11
C THR A 74 15.79 18.20 -19.62
N THR A 75 15.09 19.29 -19.32
CA THR A 75 14.78 19.68 -17.95
C THR A 75 13.31 19.40 -17.64
N LEU A 76 13.03 18.79 -16.49
CA LEU A 76 11.70 18.43 -16.05
C LEU A 76 11.43 19.03 -14.67
N SER A 77 10.19 19.43 -14.42
CA SER A 77 9.76 19.78 -13.07
C SER A 77 9.80 18.54 -12.17
N GLY A 78 10.42 18.64 -11.02
CA GLY A 78 10.39 17.57 -10.03
C GLY A 78 8.97 17.21 -9.61
N ALA A 79 8.08 18.21 -9.52
CA ALA A 79 6.67 17.99 -9.24
C ALA A 79 6.01 17.09 -10.30
N ASP A 80 6.17 17.39 -11.59
CA ASP A 80 5.56 16.60 -12.66
C ASP A 80 6.07 15.15 -12.66
N VAL A 81 7.38 14.97 -12.45
CA VAL A 81 8.00 13.65 -12.40
C VAL A 81 7.51 12.85 -11.18
N ILE A 82 7.57 13.44 -9.99
CA ILE A 82 7.18 12.75 -8.74
C ILE A 82 5.69 12.45 -8.75
N ASP A 83 4.85 13.42 -9.06
CA ASP A 83 3.39 13.27 -9.09
C ASP A 83 2.96 12.26 -10.18
N GLY A 84 3.67 12.24 -11.32
CA GLY A 84 3.48 11.27 -12.38
C GLY A 84 3.78 9.83 -11.93
N VAL A 85 4.91 9.64 -11.23
CA VAL A 85 5.29 8.33 -10.68
C VAL A 85 4.28 7.85 -9.64
N PHE A 86 3.86 8.72 -8.71
CA PHE A 86 2.86 8.39 -7.71
C PHE A 86 1.54 7.96 -8.34
N ARG A 87 1.01 8.78 -9.27
CA ARG A 87 -0.24 8.47 -9.96
C ARG A 87 -0.18 7.13 -10.68
N ARG A 88 0.93 6.84 -11.38
CA ARG A 88 1.12 5.54 -12.04
C ARG A 88 1.11 4.36 -11.07
N GLN A 89 1.75 4.50 -9.92
CA GLN A 89 1.78 3.44 -8.91
C GLN A 89 0.42 3.22 -8.26
N LEU A 90 -0.26 4.29 -7.84
CA LEU A 90 -1.59 4.21 -7.26
C LEU A 90 -2.59 3.58 -8.25
N ARG A 91 -2.49 3.94 -9.54
CA ARG A 91 -3.30 3.31 -10.59
C ARG A 91 -2.99 1.82 -10.73
N GLY A 92 -1.72 1.42 -10.75
CA GLY A 92 -1.33 0.01 -10.80
C GLY A 92 -1.85 -0.78 -9.60
N MET A 93 -1.84 -0.19 -8.42
CA MET A 93 -2.42 -0.81 -7.22
C MET A 93 -3.94 -0.92 -7.31
N ALA A 94 -4.61 0.12 -7.81
CA ALA A 94 -6.07 0.14 -7.92
C ALA A 94 -6.62 -0.83 -8.96
N THR A 95 -5.88 -1.10 -10.05
CA THR A 95 -6.39 -1.91 -11.17
C THR A 95 -5.96 -3.37 -11.15
N VAL A 96 -4.73 -3.66 -10.71
CA VAL A 96 -4.14 -5.01 -10.84
C VAL A 96 -4.12 -5.78 -9.52
N ARG A 97 -3.90 -5.12 -8.40
CA ARG A 97 -3.77 -5.77 -7.09
C ARG A 97 -5.07 -6.22 -6.41
N PRO A 98 -6.21 -5.54 -6.52
CA PRO A 98 -7.37 -5.91 -5.71
C PRO A 98 -7.82 -7.35 -5.92
N GLN A 99 -7.92 -7.81 -7.16
CA GLN A 99 -8.43 -9.14 -7.45
C GLN A 99 -7.46 -10.25 -7.05
N GLN A 100 -6.18 -10.12 -7.42
CA GLN A 100 -5.14 -11.08 -7.04
C GLN A 100 -4.89 -11.10 -5.54
N SER A 101 -4.96 -9.94 -4.87
CA SER A 101 -4.82 -9.85 -3.43
C SER A 101 -5.99 -10.50 -2.69
N ARG A 102 -7.23 -10.33 -3.18
CA ARG A 102 -8.43 -10.96 -2.62
C ARG A 102 -8.37 -12.48 -2.71
N GLU A 103 -8.12 -13.01 -3.89
CA GLU A 103 -8.02 -14.46 -4.13
C GLU A 103 -6.92 -15.09 -3.25
N ARG A 104 -5.78 -14.42 -3.16
CA ARG A 104 -4.67 -14.87 -2.33
C ARG A 104 -5.03 -14.81 -0.84
N SER A 105 -5.60 -13.72 -0.35
CA SER A 105 -5.99 -13.57 1.05
C SER A 105 -7.05 -14.60 1.45
N GLN A 106 -8.01 -14.90 0.59
CA GLN A 106 -8.99 -15.97 0.82
C GLN A 106 -8.32 -17.34 0.89
N ALA A 107 -7.40 -17.64 -0.04
CA ALA A 107 -6.64 -18.88 -0.03
C ALA A 107 -5.79 -19.02 1.25
N ASP A 108 -5.11 -17.94 1.63
CA ASP A 108 -4.26 -17.91 2.83
C ASP A 108 -5.10 -18.10 4.12
N ILE A 109 -6.30 -17.51 4.21
CA ILE A 109 -7.23 -17.73 5.33
C ILE A 109 -7.62 -19.21 5.42
N HIS A 110 -8.02 -19.81 4.28
CA HIS A 110 -8.41 -21.22 4.25
C HIS A 110 -7.25 -22.19 4.52
N GLN A 111 -6.02 -21.78 4.23
CA GLN A 111 -4.83 -22.55 4.52
C GLN A 111 -4.41 -22.45 6.01
N ALA A 112 -4.51 -21.26 6.58
CA ALA A 112 -4.06 -20.98 7.96
C ALA A 112 -5.04 -21.46 9.02
N VAL A 113 -6.34 -21.47 8.72
CA VAL A 113 -7.40 -21.81 9.67
C VAL A 113 -7.89 -23.25 9.45
N SER A 114 -7.56 -24.15 10.38
CA SER A 114 -7.87 -25.58 10.28
C SER A 114 -9.38 -25.87 10.33
N ASP A 115 -10.15 -25.08 11.07
CA ASP A 115 -11.61 -25.18 11.12
C ASP A 115 -12.23 -24.51 9.87
N LYS A 116 -12.85 -25.31 9.01
CA LYS A 116 -13.45 -24.85 7.76
C LYS A 116 -14.59 -23.86 7.95
N HIS A 117 -15.40 -24.03 9.00
CA HIS A 117 -16.51 -23.10 9.30
C HIS A 117 -15.96 -21.73 9.73
N ARG A 118 -14.94 -21.74 10.55
CA ARG A 118 -14.27 -20.53 10.99
C ARG A 118 -13.51 -19.84 9.85
N ALA A 119 -12.79 -20.59 9.02
CA ALA A 119 -12.14 -20.05 7.81
C ALA A 119 -13.15 -19.33 6.91
N SER A 120 -14.30 -19.95 6.63
CA SER A 120 -15.36 -19.36 5.82
C SER A 120 -15.98 -18.11 6.47
N SER A 121 -16.10 -18.07 7.79
CA SER A 121 -16.59 -16.88 8.51
C SER A 121 -15.61 -15.72 8.41
N ILE A 122 -14.32 -15.98 8.58
CA ILE A 122 -13.25 -14.97 8.45
C ILE A 122 -13.17 -14.46 7.00
N ALA A 123 -13.21 -15.35 6.02
CA ALA A 123 -13.18 -14.98 4.61
C ALA A 123 -14.37 -14.07 4.23
N ARG A 124 -15.57 -14.35 4.75
CA ARG A 124 -16.74 -13.49 4.55
C ARG A 124 -16.59 -12.13 5.19
N GLN A 125 -16.08 -12.03 6.42
CA GLN A 125 -15.79 -10.75 7.08
C GLN A 125 -14.75 -9.95 6.29
N PHE A 126 -13.75 -10.61 5.73
CA PHE A 126 -12.77 -9.98 4.85
C PHE A 126 -13.44 -9.40 3.58
N GLU A 127 -14.33 -10.15 2.93
CA GLU A 127 -15.09 -9.67 1.78
C GLU A 127 -15.99 -8.48 2.10
N GLU A 128 -16.67 -8.50 3.25
CA GLU A 128 -17.53 -7.40 3.70
C GLU A 128 -16.72 -6.11 3.93
N LEU A 129 -15.54 -6.21 4.53
CA LEU A 129 -14.63 -5.07 4.73
C LEU A 129 -14.07 -4.55 3.41
N ASP A 130 -13.67 -5.45 2.51
CA ASP A 130 -13.07 -5.08 1.24
C ASP A 130 -14.08 -4.51 0.23
N SER A 131 -15.35 -4.98 0.26
CA SER A 131 -16.42 -4.47 -0.61
C SER A 131 -16.83 -3.02 -0.32
N GLY A 132 -16.55 -2.53 0.88
CA GLY A 132 -16.77 -1.14 1.26
C GLY A 132 -15.71 -0.15 0.74
N TRP A 133 -14.64 -0.66 0.13
CA TRP A 133 -13.52 0.14 -0.35
C TRP A 133 -13.63 0.40 -1.86
N SER A 134 -13.92 1.62 -2.26
CA SER A 134 -13.86 2.06 -3.66
C SER A 134 -12.87 3.22 -3.82
N PHE A 135 -11.92 3.08 -4.74
CA PHE A 135 -11.08 4.21 -5.16
C PHE A 135 -11.93 5.17 -6.02
N PRO A 136 -11.84 6.49 -5.80
CA PRO A 136 -12.48 7.44 -6.69
C PRO A 136 -11.86 7.35 -8.09
N HIS A 137 -12.67 6.97 -9.08
CA HIS A 137 -12.31 7.08 -10.50
C HIS A 137 -12.15 8.57 -10.85
N ARG A 138 -10.97 8.98 -11.25
CA ARG A 138 -10.73 10.25 -11.92
C ARG A 138 -10.30 9.96 -13.35
N ASP A 139 -10.87 10.72 -14.30
CA ASP A 139 -10.60 10.61 -15.73
C ASP A 139 -9.11 10.86 -16.05
N ASP A 140 -8.50 9.89 -16.72
CA ASP A 140 -7.06 9.66 -16.75
C ASP A 140 -6.39 10.06 -18.08
N GLU A 141 -7.10 10.70 -19.02
CA GLU A 141 -6.55 11.04 -20.35
C GLU A 141 -5.37 12.04 -20.30
N GLU A 142 -5.39 13.01 -19.37
CA GLU A 142 -4.29 13.97 -19.21
C GLU A 142 -2.97 13.34 -18.75
N LEU A 143 -3.05 12.26 -18.04
CA LEU A 143 -1.87 11.60 -17.44
C LEU A 143 -1.10 10.77 -18.45
N ASP A 144 -1.80 10.10 -19.36
CA ASP A 144 -1.19 9.28 -20.41
C ASP A 144 -0.42 10.15 -21.42
N VAL A 145 -0.83 11.40 -21.60
CA VAL A 145 -0.12 12.36 -22.44
C VAL A 145 1.21 12.79 -21.80
N LEU A 146 1.20 13.09 -20.50
CA LEU A 146 2.41 13.49 -19.77
C LEU A 146 3.44 12.35 -19.65
N LEU A 147 2.99 11.11 -19.47
CA LEU A 147 3.87 9.94 -19.34
C LEU A 147 4.46 9.46 -20.69
N LYS A 148 3.82 9.80 -21.82
CA LYS A 148 4.35 9.51 -23.16
C LYS A 148 5.38 10.53 -23.64
N SER A 149 5.42 11.70 -23.01
CA SER A 149 6.35 12.79 -23.33
C SER A 149 7.57 12.87 -22.41
N ALA A 150 7.68 11.99 -21.41
CA ALA A 150 8.80 11.88 -20.46
C ALA A 150 9.63 10.62 -20.72
#